data_bafad4fd3f6d918351079e93f92f7dbe
#
_entry.id   bafad4fd3f6d918351079e93f92f7dbe
#
_cell.length_a   1.000
_cell.length_b   1.000
_cell.length_c   1.000
_cell.angle_alpha   90.00
_cell.angle_beta   90.00
_cell.angle_gamma   90.00
#
_symmetry.space_group_name_H-M   'P 1'
#
loop_
_entity.id
_entity.type
_entity.pdbx_description
1 polymer ?
#
loop_
_entity_poly.entity_id
_entity_poly.type
_entity_poly.pdbx_seq_one_letter_code
_entity_poly.pdbx_strand_id
1 'polypeptide(L)'
;SGDLYEMLIPKGSEKDYNVMYDKKHTYKVTSHFKKVTDISMATENKEKKGSIVMYRDSFGNALIPFVADEYGNLFQYFLKLQSQMQSENNAEAVVIELVERHIPSLIEEAPYMVAPTRILNGEVVEKENSGTVNIGDMEDYLPISGQVDQKYIDDNGKILIRLKSKNKQYVFEAFPAPINSKIKNKGYNYGMYLDTSLIDGGTYDIDVITTKNNQYYSSGVKTQLELEE
;
A
#
# COMPACT_ATOMS: atom_id res chain seq x y z
N SER A 1 6.46 30.76 -16.74
CA SER A 1 5.19 30.74 -16.00
C SER A 1 4.91 29.32 -15.54
N GLY A 2 4.37 29.14 -14.36
CA GLY A 2 3.96 27.81 -13.89
C GLY A 2 2.63 27.40 -14.52
N ASP A 3 2.44 26.08 -14.65
CA ASP A 3 1.23 25.48 -15.28
C ASP A 3 -0.07 25.99 -14.65
N LEU A 4 -0.12 26.20 -13.33
CA LEU A 4 -1.30 26.73 -12.66
C LEU A 4 -1.60 28.18 -13.07
N TYR A 5 -0.58 28.99 -13.25
CA TYR A 5 -0.75 30.36 -13.73
C TYR A 5 -1.27 30.39 -15.17
N GLU A 6 -0.71 29.57 -16.05
CA GLU A 6 -1.16 29.44 -17.45
C GLU A 6 -2.59 28.92 -17.57
N MET A 7 -3.00 28.00 -16.67
CA MET A 7 -4.38 27.50 -16.62
C MET A 7 -5.38 28.56 -16.19
N LEU A 8 -5.00 29.41 -15.23
CA LEU A 8 -5.89 30.45 -14.68
C LEU A 8 -5.87 31.73 -15.52
N ILE A 9 -4.73 32.09 -16.09
CA ILE A 9 -4.50 33.33 -16.85
C ILE A 9 -3.75 33.02 -18.16
N PRO A 10 -4.42 32.37 -19.15
CA PRO A 10 -3.75 31.89 -20.37
C PRO A 10 -3.02 32.94 -21.21
N LYS A 11 -3.30 34.23 -21.00
CA LYS A 11 -2.66 35.36 -21.67
C LYS A 11 -1.85 36.22 -20.72
N GLY A 12 -1.57 35.74 -19.53
CA GLY A 12 -0.77 36.46 -18.54
C GLY A 12 0.71 36.53 -18.94
N SER A 13 1.38 37.60 -18.53
CA SER A 13 2.81 37.84 -18.82
C SER A 13 3.69 37.80 -17.57
N GLU A 14 3.16 37.35 -16.43
CA GLU A 14 3.95 37.27 -15.22
C GLU A 14 5.02 36.19 -15.32
N LYS A 15 6.20 36.51 -14.82
CA LYS A 15 7.32 35.56 -14.77
C LYS A 15 7.25 34.78 -13.50
N ASP A 16 7.22 33.48 -13.63
CA ASP A 16 7.42 32.57 -12.52
C ASP A 16 8.93 32.46 -12.22
N TYR A 17 9.29 32.49 -10.95
CA TYR A 17 10.67 32.41 -10.53
C TYR A 17 10.94 30.96 -10.09
N ASN A 18 11.71 30.22 -10.89
CA ASN A 18 12.24 28.96 -10.45
C ASN A 18 13.39 29.20 -9.46
N VAL A 19 13.24 28.74 -8.25
CA VAL A 19 14.34 28.66 -7.29
C VAL A 19 15.25 27.52 -7.74
N MET A 20 16.42 27.86 -8.25
CA MET A 20 17.46 26.88 -8.57
C MET A 20 18.26 26.58 -7.32
N TYR A 21 18.28 25.32 -6.91
CA TYR A 21 19.16 24.85 -5.84
C TYR A 21 20.58 24.70 -6.39
N ASP A 22 21.51 25.45 -5.87
CA ASP A 22 22.93 25.38 -6.24
C ASP A 22 23.68 24.31 -5.41
N LYS A 23 23.03 23.16 -5.18
CA LYS A 23 23.65 22.03 -4.49
C LYS A 23 24.05 20.98 -5.51
N LYS A 24 25.31 20.58 -5.50
CA LYS A 24 25.76 19.42 -6.27
C LYS A 24 25.19 18.15 -5.64
N HIS A 25 24.38 17.42 -6.41
CA HIS A 25 23.85 16.13 -5.99
C HIS A 25 24.94 15.08 -5.85
N THR A 26 24.82 14.22 -4.85
CA THR A 26 25.80 13.15 -4.54
C THR A 26 25.39 11.79 -5.06
N TYR A 27 24.10 11.63 -5.43
CA TYR A 27 23.59 10.38 -6.00
C TYR A 27 24.01 10.15 -7.46
N LYS A 28 23.95 8.91 -7.89
CA LYS A 28 24.12 8.48 -9.30
C LYS A 28 22.87 7.74 -9.76
N VAL A 29 22.45 7.99 -11.00
CA VAL A 29 21.36 7.24 -11.61
C VAL A 29 21.90 5.89 -12.10
N THR A 30 21.30 4.80 -11.61
CA THR A 30 21.71 3.42 -11.91
C THR A 30 20.81 2.71 -12.91
N SER A 31 19.56 3.16 -13.06
CA SER A 31 18.60 2.57 -14.00
C SER A 31 18.91 2.91 -15.48
N HIS A 32 18.21 2.22 -16.38
CA HIS A 32 18.23 2.53 -17.82
C HIS A 32 17.63 3.92 -18.09
N PHE A 33 16.52 4.23 -17.52
CA PHE A 33 15.90 5.57 -17.57
C PHE A 33 16.68 6.54 -16.68
N LYS A 34 16.97 7.72 -17.20
CA LYS A 34 17.92 8.66 -16.56
C LYS A 34 17.29 9.95 -16.06
N LYS A 35 16.08 10.27 -16.50
CA LYS A 35 15.41 11.54 -16.19
C LYS A 35 14.39 11.38 -15.08
N VAL A 36 14.28 12.35 -14.22
CA VAL A 36 13.23 12.41 -13.19
C VAL A 36 11.81 12.37 -13.75
N THR A 37 11.65 12.74 -15.02
CA THR A 37 10.37 12.71 -15.75
C THR A 37 10.04 11.35 -16.35
N ASP A 38 10.96 10.40 -16.32
CA ASP A 38 10.73 9.05 -16.85
C ASP A 38 9.75 8.28 -15.97
N ILE A 39 9.13 7.23 -16.52
CA ILE A 39 8.14 6.40 -15.81
C ILE A 39 8.73 5.66 -14.60
N SER A 40 10.03 5.39 -14.63
CA SER A 40 10.76 4.83 -13.50
C SER A 40 12.21 5.29 -13.54
N MET A 41 12.83 5.38 -12.38
CA MET A 41 14.25 5.68 -12.24
C MET A 41 14.78 5.09 -10.95
N ALA A 42 16.00 4.58 -10.97
CA ALA A 42 16.70 4.15 -9.76
C ALA A 42 17.99 4.96 -9.56
N THR A 43 18.31 5.23 -8.31
CA THR A 43 19.53 5.95 -7.93
C THR A 43 20.27 5.23 -6.81
N GLU A 44 21.58 5.44 -6.73
CA GLU A 44 22.45 5.01 -5.66
C GLU A 44 23.21 6.23 -5.10
N ASN A 45 23.24 6.35 -3.79
CA ASN A 45 24.06 7.31 -3.08
C ASN A 45 24.95 6.57 -2.05
N LYS A 46 26.25 6.43 -2.36
CA LYS A 46 27.20 5.67 -1.53
C LYS A 46 27.52 6.33 -0.18
N GLU A 47 27.19 7.60 -0.03
CA GLU A 47 27.40 8.36 1.21
C GLU A 47 26.23 8.19 2.20
N LYS A 48 25.14 7.56 1.77
CA LYS A 48 23.92 7.38 2.53
C LYS A 48 23.59 5.91 2.72
N LYS A 49 22.64 5.65 3.61
CA LYS A 49 22.09 4.32 3.89
C LYS A 49 20.59 4.31 3.65
N GLY A 50 20.02 3.12 3.76
CA GLY A 50 18.59 2.92 3.58
C GLY A 50 18.16 2.85 2.13
N SER A 51 16.99 2.28 1.92
CA SER A 51 16.37 2.10 0.61
C SER A 51 14.92 2.54 0.66
N ILE A 52 14.48 3.27 -0.35
CA ILE A 52 13.13 3.82 -0.42
C ILE A 52 12.52 3.57 -1.81
N VAL A 53 11.25 3.19 -1.83
CA VAL A 53 10.43 3.19 -3.04
C VAL A 53 9.50 4.40 -3.01
N MET A 54 9.47 5.16 -4.08
CA MET A 54 8.63 6.33 -4.22
C MET A 54 7.69 6.19 -5.42
N TYR A 55 6.40 6.16 -5.16
CA TYR A 55 5.36 6.32 -6.19
C TYR A 55 4.97 7.79 -6.24
N ARG A 56 4.90 8.33 -7.43
CA ARG A 56 4.71 9.77 -7.57
C ARG A 56 3.93 10.13 -8.83
N ASP A 57 3.34 11.30 -8.86
CA ASP A 57 2.90 11.95 -10.09
C ASP A 57 3.97 12.93 -10.63
N SER A 58 3.60 13.80 -11.57
CA SER A 58 4.56 14.73 -12.18
C SER A 58 5.08 15.80 -11.21
N PHE A 59 4.37 16.08 -10.11
CA PHE A 59 4.82 17.03 -9.10
C PHE A 59 5.97 16.46 -8.27
N GLY A 60 5.99 15.15 -8.06
CA GLY A 60 7.09 14.44 -7.39
C GLY A 60 8.42 14.53 -8.13
N ASN A 61 8.44 14.89 -9.42
CA ASN A 61 9.68 15.11 -10.17
C ASN A 61 10.65 16.07 -9.46
N ALA A 62 10.10 17.10 -8.84
CA ALA A 62 10.88 18.10 -8.11
C ALA A 62 11.46 17.58 -6.78
N LEU A 63 10.86 16.55 -6.18
CA LEU A 63 11.29 15.95 -4.92
C LEU A 63 12.37 14.89 -5.11
N ILE A 64 12.39 14.21 -6.25
CA ILE A 64 13.29 13.08 -6.52
C ILE A 64 14.77 13.42 -6.24
N PRO A 65 15.35 14.55 -6.69
CA PRO A 65 16.75 14.86 -6.43
C PRO A 65 17.08 14.98 -4.93
N PHE A 66 16.16 15.51 -4.15
CA PHE A 66 16.34 15.67 -2.70
C PHE A 66 16.24 14.33 -1.97
N VAL A 67 15.26 13.50 -2.34
CA VAL A 67 15.10 12.16 -1.76
C VAL A 67 16.30 11.29 -2.13
N ALA A 68 16.78 11.35 -3.38
CA ALA A 68 17.94 10.61 -3.83
C ALA A 68 19.26 11.02 -3.13
N ASP A 69 19.36 12.29 -2.68
CA ASP A 69 20.51 12.74 -1.89
C ASP A 69 20.48 12.23 -0.44
N GLU A 70 19.33 11.86 0.10
CA GLU A 70 19.17 11.47 1.51
C GLU A 70 19.12 9.96 1.75
N TYR A 71 18.89 9.14 0.71
CA TYR A 71 18.84 7.68 0.81
C TYR A 71 19.94 7.00 0.01
N GLY A 72 20.40 5.85 0.49
CA GLY A 72 21.38 5.01 -0.22
C GLY A 72 20.85 4.51 -1.56
N ASN A 73 19.57 4.13 -1.61
CA ASN A 73 18.88 3.75 -2.84
C ASN A 73 17.49 4.38 -2.91
N LEU A 74 17.16 4.93 -4.05
CA LEU A 74 15.81 5.38 -4.39
C LEU A 74 15.34 4.67 -5.65
N PHE A 75 14.16 4.07 -5.59
CA PHE A 75 13.44 3.52 -6.73
C PHE A 75 12.14 4.31 -6.90
N GLN A 76 12.01 5.07 -7.98
CA GLN A 76 10.82 5.85 -8.23
C GLN A 76 10.01 5.30 -9.41
N TYR A 77 8.68 5.35 -9.27
CA TYR A 77 7.70 4.89 -10.26
C TYR A 77 6.59 5.92 -10.45
N PHE A 78 6.19 6.11 -11.71
CA PHE A 78 5.10 7.04 -12.05
C PHE A 78 3.75 6.34 -11.91
N LEU A 79 2.92 6.82 -10.99
CA LEU A 79 1.47 6.52 -10.80
C LEU A 79 1.03 5.06 -10.74
N LYS A 80 1.89 4.06 -10.79
CA LYS A 80 1.47 2.67 -10.69
C LYS A 80 1.94 2.08 -9.36
N LEU A 81 1.01 1.99 -8.41
CA LEU A 81 1.27 1.40 -7.11
C LEU A 81 1.35 -0.12 -7.24
N GLN A 82 2.51 -0.68 -6.95
CA GLN A 82 2.75 -2.12 -6.94
C GLN A 82 3.48 -2.48 -5.66
N SER A 83 2.80 -3.19 -4.76
CA SER A 83 3.38 -3.59 -3.46
C SER A 83 4.65 -4.45 -3.61
N GLN A 84 4.73 -5.24 -4.67
CA GLN A 84 5.89 -6.07 -5.02
C GLN A 84 7.19 -5.27 -5.13
N MET A 85 7.13 -4.01 -5.60
CA MET A 85 8.32 -3.19 -5.76
C MET A 85 9.04 -2.89 -4.45
N GLN A 86 8.35 -2.93 -3.32
CA GLN A 86 8.99 -2.75 -2.01
C GLN A 86 9.91 -3.93 -1.69
N SER A 87 9.45 -5.17 -1.84
CA SER A 87 10.25 -6.36 -1.53
C SER A 87 11.36 -6.58 -2.56
N GLU A 88 11.07 -6.46 -3.85
CA GLU A 88 12.06 -6.59 -4.92
C GLU A 88 13.26 -5.64 -4.76
N ASN A 89 13.01 -4.45 -4.24
CA ASN A 89 14.04 -3.44 -4.02
C ASN A 89 14.57 -3.41 -2.58
N ASN A 90 14.12 -4.34 -1.72
CA ASN A 90 14.48 -4.39 -0.30
C ASN A 90 14.32 -3.02 0.40
N ALA A 91 13.20 -2.35 0.14
CA ALA A 91 12.97 -0.99 0.60
C ALA A 91 12.47 -0.94 2.04
N GLU A 92 13.11 -0.12 2.85
CA GLU A 92 12.74 0.12 4.25
C GLU A 92 11.51 1.01 4.38
N ALA A 93 11.22 1.83 3.36
CA ALA A 93 10.08 2.73 3.34
C ALA A 93 9.47 2.86 1.94
N VAL A 94 8.17 3.12 1.93
CA VAL A 94 7.41 3.48 0.74
C VAL A 94 6.85 4.88 0.92
N VAL A 95 7.04 5.73 -0.07
CA VAL A 95 6.45 7.06 -0.15
C VAL A 95 5.50 7.10 -1.33
N ILE A 96 4.29 7.59 -1.09
CA ILE A 96 3.30 7.88 -2.13
C ILE A 96 3.11 9.39 -2.15
N GLU A 97 3.50 10.01 -3.25
CA GLU A 97 3.32 11.44 -3.49
C GLU A 97 2.28 11.60 -4.59
N LEU A 98 1.22 12.33 -4.28
CA LEU A 98 0.12 12.61 -5.21
C LEU A 98 -0.39 14.03 -5.02
N VAL A 99 -0.65 14.71 -6.12
CA VAL A 99 -1.41 15.96 -6.07
C VAL A 99 -2.85 15.71 -5.60
N GLU A 100 -3.41 16.64 -4.85
CA GLU A 100 -4.73 16.51 -4.20
C GLU A 100 -5.83 15.95 -5.11
N ARG A 101 -5.90 16.39 -6.38
CA ARG A 101 -6.89 15.91 -7.35
C ARG A 101 -6.78 14.42 -7.68
N HIS A 102 -5.66 13.77 -7.37
CA HIS A 102 -5.42 12.33 -7.57
C HIS A 102 -5.67 11.49 -6.30
N ILE A 103 -5.91 12.12 -5.14
CA ILE A 103 -6.24 11.38 -3.91
C ILE A 103 -7.44 10.43 -4.09
N PRO A 104 -8.53 10.80 -4.81
CA PRO A 104 -9.62 9.88 -5.06
C PRO A 104 -9.20 8.57 -5.74
N SER A 105 -8.15 8.58 -6.56
CA SER A 105 -7.64 7.35 -7.19
C SER A 105 -7.09 6.33 -6.20
N LEU A 106 -6.63 6.77 -5.03
CA LEU A 106 -6.22 5.87 -3.95
C LEU A 106 -7.39 5.08 -3.36
N ILE A 107 -8.61 5.59 -3.50
CA ILE A 107 -9.83 4.89 -3.07
C ILE A 107 -10.30 3.92 -4.17
N GLU A 108 -10.17 4.33 -5.42
CA GLU A 108 -10.61 3.54 -6.59
C GLU A 108 -9.61 2.43 -6.94
N GLU A 109 -8.33 2.71 -6.79
CA GLU A 109 -7.19 1.85 -7.12
C GLU A 109 -6.26 1.69 -5.90
N ALA A 110 -6.84 1.44 -4.72
CA ALA A 110 -6.06 1.32 -3.50
C ALA A 110 -4.97 0.24 -3.65
N PRO A 111 -3.71 0.57 -3.31
CA PRO A 111 -2.65 -0.42 -3.40
C PRO A 111 -2.87 -1.49 -2.33
N TYR A 112 -2.86 -2.74 -2.74
CA TYR A 112 -2.70 -3.81 -1.77
C TYR A 112 -1.25 -3.78 -1.26
N MET A 113 -1.11 -3.69 0.05
CA MET A 113 0.20 -3.72 0.68
C MET A 113 0.37 -5.06 1.40
N VAL A 114 1.63 -5.44 1.61
CA VAL A 114 1.94 -6.56 2.50
C VAL A 114 1.37 -6.25 3.87
N ALA A 115 0.55 -7.15 4.36
CA ALA A 115 -0.20 -6.93 5.59
C ALA A 115 0.72 -6.97 6.82
N PRO A 116 0.72 -5.93 7.66
CA PRO A 116 1.47 -5.96 8.89
C PRO A 116 0.87 -6.95 9.89
N THR A 117 1.73 -7.64 10.63
CA THR A 117 1.31 -8.50 11.74
C THR A 117 0.71 -7.69 12.88
N ARG A 118 -0.27 -8.27 13.60
CA ARG A 118 -0.93 -7.64 14.75
C ARG A 118 -1.09 -8.64 15.89
N ILE A 119 -1.31 -8.09 17.08
CA ILE A 119 -1.64 -8.86 18.27
C ILE A 119 -3.12 -8.60 18.59
N LEU A 120 -3.87 -9.66 18.79
CA LEU A 120 -5.28 -9.60 19.19
C LEU A 120 -5.36 -9.57 20.71
N ASN A 121 -5.66 -8.39 21.25
CA ASN A 121 -5.76 -8.17 22.70
C ASN A 121 -7.24 -8.03 23.09
N GLY A 122 -7.93 -9.13 23.36
CA GLY A 122 -9.31 -9.11 23.80
C GLY A 122 -10.17 -10.25 23.26
N GLU A 123 -11.38 -10.35 23.77
CA GLU A 123 -12.37 -11.31 23.31
C GLU A 123 -12.92 -10.93 21.94
N VAL A 124 -13.13 -11.95 21.10
CA VAL A 124 -13.77 -11.83 19.80
C VAL A 124 -15.21 -12.29 19.92
N VAL A 125 -16.15 -11.41 19.61
CA VAL A 125 -17.58 -11.74 19.56
C VAL A 125 -17.88 -12.40 18.22
N GLU A 126 -18.31 -13.66 18.27
CA GLU A 126 -18.68 -14.41 17.07
C GLU A 126 -19.97 -13.86 16.46
N LYS A 127 -19.97 -13.68 15.15
CA LYS A 127 -21.15 -13.31 14.35
C LYS A 127 -21.29 -14.28 13.17
N GLU A 128 -22.51 -14.48 12.73
CA GLU A 128 -22.77 -15.36 11.60
C GLU A 128 -22.79 -14.59 10.29
N ASN A 129 -22.08 -15.11 9.30
CA ASN A 129 -22.11 -14.71 7.89
C ASN A 129 -22.17 -13.20 7.59
N SER A 130 -21.29 -12.43 8.21
CA SER A 130 -21.21 -10.99 7.99
C SER A 130 -20.06 -10.55 7.08
N GLY A 131 -19.47 -11.49 6.33
CA GLY A 131 -18.35 -11.18 5.44
C GLY A 131 -18.06 -12.29 4.43
N THR A 132 -17.09 -12.02 3.55
CA THR A 132 -16.55 -12.98 2.59
C THR A 132 -15.02 -12.94 2.58
N VAL A 133 -14.40 -14.03 2.19
CA VAL A 133 -12.96 -14.16 1.92
C VAL A 133 -12.76 -14.76 0.54
N ASN A 134 -11.93 -14.15 -0.26
CA ASN A 134 -11.41 -14.68 -1.50
C ASN A 134 -9.89 -14.79 -1.39
N ILE A 135 -9.34 -15.93 -1.71
CA ILE A 135 -7.91 -16.20 -1.78
C ILE A 135 -7.55 -16.26 -3.25
N GLY A 136 -6.61 -15.45 -3.68
CA GLY A 136 -6.11 -15.45 -5.05
C GLY A 136 -4.98 -16.43 -5.25
N ASP A 137 -4.44 -16.44 -6.47
CA ASP A 137 -3.29 -17.28 -6.80
C ASP A 137 -2.02 -16.73 -6.15
N MET A 138 -1.17 -17.63 -5.67
CA MET A 138 0.12 -17.31 -5.07
C MET A 138 1.08 -16.82 -6.16
N GLU A 139 1.60 -15.62 -5.97
CA GLU A 139 2.77 -15.11 -6.69
C GLU A 139 3.89 -14.92 -5.64
N ASP A 140 4.50 -13.75 -5.55
CA ASP A 140 5.46 -13.43 -4.47
C ASP A 140 4.76 -13.34 -3.10
N TYR A 141 3.49 -12.94 -3.11
CA TYR A 141 2.61 -12.85 -1.95
C TYR A 141 1.25 -13.45 -2.27
N LEU A 142 0.57 -13.95 -1.24
CA LEU A 142 -0.78 -14.48 -1.37
C LEU A 142 -1.81 -13.35 -1.24
N PRO A 143 -2.56 -13.01 -2.31
CA PRO A 143 -3.60 -11.99 -2.23
C PRO A 143 -4.83 -12.54 -1.49
N ILE A 144 -5.25 -11.84 -0.45
CA ILE A 144 -6.48 -12.11 0.28
C ILE A 144 -7.38 -10.87 0.19
N SER A 145 -8.64 -11.09 -0.15
CA SER A 145 -9.61 -10.03 -0.33
C SER A 145 -11.00 -10.45 0.10
N GLY A 146 -11.93 -9.52 0.27
CA GLY A 146 -13.29 -9.86 0.64
C GLY A 146 -14.16 -8.65 0.97
N GLN A 147 -15.24 -8.92 1.65
CA GLN A 147 -16.17 -7.90 2.12
C GLN A 147 -16.49 -8.14 3.59
N VAL A 148 -16.71 -7.08 4.31
CA VAL A 148 -17.23 -7.08 5.67
C VAL A 148 -18.48 -6.21 5.76
N ASP A 149 -19.38 -6.56 6.67
CA ASP A 149 -20.59 -5.77 6.92
C ASP A 149 -20.22 -4.49 7.71
N GLN A 150 -20.54 -3.33 7.12
CA GLN A 150 -20.31 -2.01 7.73
C GLN A 150 -20.94 -1.87 9.13
N LYS A 151 -21.92 -2.69 9.45
CA LYS A 151 -22.54 -2.71 10.78
C LYS A 151 -21.53 -3.02 11.89
N TYR A 152 -20.47 -3.78 11.59
CA TYR A 152 -19.48 -4.26 12.55
C TYR A 152 -18.11 -3.55 12.46
N ILE A 153 -18.05 -2.44 11.76
CA ILE A 153 -16.85 -1.60 11.68
C ILE A 153 -17.25 -0.13 11.83
N ASP A 154 -16.42 0.67 12.46
CA ASP A 154 -16.55 2.14 12.52
C ASP A 154 -15.48 2.83 11.65
N ASP A 155 -15.54 4.17 11.59
CA ASP A 155 -14.64 4.97 10.73
C ASP A 155 -13.15 4.77 11.05
N ASN A 156 -12.83 4.42 12.31
CA ASN A 156 -11.46 4.10 12.75
C ASN A 156 -11.27 2.58 12.94
N GLY A 157 -12.24 1.80 12.50
CA GLY A 157 -12.23 0.35 12.65
C GLY A 157 -11.16 -0.30 11.80
N LYS A 158 -10.64 -1.41 12.31
CA LYS A 158 -9.66 -2.24 11.62
C LYS A 158 -10.30 -3.49 11.09
N ILE A 159 -9.72 -4.01 10.01
CA ILE A 159 -10.04 -5.32 9.45
C ILE A 159 -8.81 -6.19 9.68
N LEU A 160 -9.00 -7.29 10.41
CA LEU A 160 -7.93 -8.22 10.74
C LEU A 160 -8.26 -9.59 10.13
N ILE A 161 -7.25 -10.20 9.53
CA ILE A 161 -7.31 -11.58 9.07
C ILE A 161 -6.58 -12.44 10.09
N ARG A 162 -7.32 -13.33 10.74
CA ARG A 162 -6.80 -14.31 11.69
C ARG A 162 -6.65 -15.66 11.00
N LEU A 163 -5.45 -16.20 11.01
CA LEU A 163 -5.14 -17.56 10.59
C LEU A 163 -4.96 -18.39 11.85
N LYS A 164 -5.76 -19.43 12.04
CA LYS A 164 -5.75 -20.24 13.25
C LYS A 164 -5.62 -21.72 12.90
N SER A 165 -4.65 -22.39 13.51
CA SER A 165 -4.54 -23.84 13.57
C SER A 165 -4.74 -24.32 15.01
N LYS A 166 -4.55 -25.62 15.27
CA LYS A 166 -4.69 -26.18 16.64
C LYS A 166 -3.80 -25.48 17.67
N ASN A 167 -2.56 -25.12 17.28
CA ASN A 167 -1.53 -24.67 18.22
C ASN A 167 -0.96 -23.30 17.90
N LYS A 168 -1.34 -22.68 16.77
CA LYS A 168 -0.75 -21.45 16.26
C LYS A 168 -1.83 -20.48 15.81
N GLN A 169 -1.55 -19.20 15.99
CA GLN A 169 -2.41 -18.13 15.53
C GLN A 169 -1.55 -17.01 14.97
N TYR A 170 -1.90 -16.54 13.79
CA TYR A 170 -1.32 -15.36 13.15
C TYR A 170 -2.43 -14.37 12.88
N VAL A 171 -2.14 -13.08 13.03
CA VAL A 171 -3.11 -12.02 12.78
C VAL A 171 -2.44 -10.94 11.95
N PHE A 172 -3.10 -10.54 10.87
CA PHE A 172 -2.64 -9.52 9.93
C PHE A 172 -3.70 -8.44 9.79
N GLU A 173 -3.27 -7.20 9.61
CA GLU A 173 -4.19 -6.09 9.35
C GLU A 173 -4.37 -5.93 7.84
N ALA A 174 -5.60 -6.15 7.37
CA ALA A 174 -5.98 -5.87 6.00
C ALA A 174 -6.36 -4.40 5.82
N PHE A 175 -6.26 -3.92 4.59
CA PHE A 175 -6.57 -2.54 4.25
C PHE A 175 -8.00 -2.43 3.73
N PRO A 176 -8.81 -1.46 4.17
CA PRO A 176 -10.07 -1.14 3.51
C PRO A 176 -9.74 -0.62 2.10
N ALA A 177 -10.13 -1.39 1.09
CA ALA A 177 -9.83 -1.08 -0.29
C ALA A 177 -10.90 -1.64 -1.23
N PRO A 178 -11.26 -0.94 -2.31
CA PRO A 178 -12.08 -1.51 -3.36
C PRO A 178 -11.25 -2.57 -4.10
N ILE A 179 -11.64 -3.82 -3.97
CA ILE A 179 -10.94 -4.98 -4.55
C ILE A 179 -11.19 -5.08 -6.05
N ASN A 180 -12.36 -4.61 -6.48
CA ASN A 180 -12.76 -4.60 -7.87
C ASN A 180 -13.83 -3.51 -8.07
N SER A 181 -13.56 -2.55 -8.93
CA SER A 181 -14.49 -1.47 -9.29
C SER A 181 -15.83 -1.95 -9.86
N LYS A 182 -15.93 -3.22 -10.29
CA LYS A 182 -17.16 -3.86 -10.76
C LYS A 182 -18.04 -4.39 -9.62
N ILE A 183 -17.52 -4.52 -8.40
CA ILE A 183 -18.30 -4.95 -7.23
C ILE A 183 -18.88 -3.72 -6.56
N LYS A 184 -19.99 -3.19 -7.09
CA LYS A 184 -20.85 -2.20 -6.43
C LYS A 184 -21.68 -2.87 -5.33
N ASN A 185 -21.04 -3.45 -4.32
CA ASN A 185 -21.76 -4.08 -3.23
C ASN A 185 -21.82 -3.15 -2.00
N LYS A 186 -22.92 -3.29 -1.23
CA LYS A 186 -23.28 -2.51 -0.05
C LYS A 186 -22.45 -2.90 1.20
N GLY A 187 -21.20 -3.28 1.05
CA GLY A 187 -20.34 -3.71 2.16
C GLY A 187 -19.00 -2.98 2.15
N TYR A 188 -18.26 -3.15 3.24
CA TYR A 188 -16.88 -2.69 3.33
C TYR A 188 -16.00 -3.68 2.55
N ASN A 189 -15.25 -3.20 1.58
CA ASN A 189 -14.29 -4.01 0.85
C ASN A 189 -12.94 -3.92 1.53
N TYR A 190 -12.19 -5.02 1.52
CA TYR A 190 -10.82 -5.07 2.01
C TYR A 190 -9.94 -5.91 1.11
N GLY A 191 -8.64 -5.70 1.22
CA GLY A 191 -7.63 -6.49 0.55
C GLY A 191 -6.30 -6.40 1.27
N MET A 192 -5.46 -7.40 1.05
CA MET A 192 -4.09 -7.46 1.54
C MET A 192 -3.25 -8.42 0.71
N TYR A 193 -1.93 -8.27 0.81
CA TYR A 193 -0.97 -9.31 0.42
C TYR A 193 -0.40 -9.95 1.68
N LEU A 194 -0.51 -11.28 1.75
CA LEU A 194 0.03 -12.07 2.84
C LEU A 194 1.44 -12.55 2.47
N ASP A 195 2.41 -12.19 3.30
CA ASP A 195 3.75 -12.77 3.24
C ASP A 195 3.71 -14.14 3.94
N THR A 196 3.69 -15.20 3.14
CA THR A 196 3.59 -16.58 3.65
C THR A 196 4.87 -17.06 4.32
N SER A 197 6.01 -16.39 4.07
CA SER A 197 7.27 -16.70 4.76
C SER A 197 7.23 -16.41 6.27
N LEU A 198 6.26 -15.62 6.72
CA LEU A 198 6.02 -15.31 8.14
C LEU A 198 5.17 -16.38 8.85
N ILE A 199 4.73 -17.43 8.12
CA ILE A 199 3.77 -18.41 8.60
C ILE A 199 4.35 -19.79 8.38
N ASP A 200 4.30 -20.64 9.39
CA ASP A 200 4.71 -22.03 9.22
C ASP A 200 3.75 -22.77 8.27
N GLY A 201 4.26 -23.77 7.54
CA GLY A 201 3.42 -24.63 6.71
C GLY A 201 2.30 -25.32 7.51
N GLY A 202 1.19 -25.60 6.85
CA GLY A 202 0.04 -26.26 7.46
C GLY A 202 -1.32 -25.73 7.02
N THR A 203 -2.36 -26.27 7.63
CA THR A 203 -3.75 -25.87 7.38
C THR A 203 -4.25 -24.91 8.45
N TYR A 204 -4.81 -23.79 8.03
CA TYR A 204 -5.32 -22.72 8.88
C TYR A 204 -6.78 -22.41 8.55
N ASP A 205 -7.60 -22.30 9.57
CA ASP A 205 -8.91 -21.67 9.45
C ASP A 205 -8.73 -20.16 9.37
N ILE A 206 -9.32 -19.55 8.34
CA ILE A 206 -9.33 -18.10 8.16
C ILE A 206 -10.57 -17.51 8.84
N ASP A 207 -10.36 -16.46 9.60
CA ASP A 207 -11.41 -15.66 10.20
C ASP A 207 -11.15 -14.17 9.92
N VAL A 208 -12.19 -13.46 9.51
CA VAL A 208 -12.15 -12.02 9.29
C VAL A 208 -12.75 -11.33 10.50
N ILE A 209 -11.94 -10.51 11.12
CA ILE A 209 -12.30 -9.78 12.35
C ILE A 209 -12.38 -8.30 12.05
N THR A 210 -13.45 -7.65 12.47
CA THR A 210 -13.60 -6.19 12.42
C THR A 210 -13.55 -5.60 13.81
N THR A 211 -13.17 -4.33 13.90
CA THR A 211 -13.23 -3.60 15.17
C THR A 211 -14.27 -2.50 15.12
N LYS A 212 -15.06 -2.40 16.21
CA LYS A 212 -16.03 -1.34 16.40
C LYS A 212 -16.15 -1.02 17.90
N ASN A 213 -16.04 0.25 18.28
CA ASN A 213 -16.09 0.70 19.67
C ASN A 213 -15.13 -0.09 20.58
N ASN A 214 -13.89 -0.33 20.12
CA ASN A 214 -12.86 -1.12 20.80
C ASN A 214 -13.23 -2.60 21.06
N GLN A 215 -14.26 -3.12 20.40
CA GLN A 215 -14.66 -4.52 20.47
C GLN A 215 -14.30 -5.23 19.16
N TYR A 216 -13.86 -6.49 19.25
CA TYR A 216 -13.59 -7.36 18.11
C TYR A 216 -14.83 -8.18 17.74
N TYR A 217 -15.13 -8.24 16.43
CA TYR A 217 -16.25 -9.03 15.91
C TYR A 217 -15.73 -9.95 14.80
N SER A 218 -15.89 -11.27 14.97
CA SER A 218 -15.65 -12.22 13.89
C SER A 218 -16.79 -12.16 12.88
N SER A 219 -16.45 -12.24 11.61
CA SER A 219 -17.45 -12.28 10.53
C SER A 219 -18.14 -13.63 10.36
N GLY A 220 -17.68 -14.66 11.07
CA GLY A 220 -18.21 -16.02 10.94
C GLY A 220 -17.85 -16.71 9.62
N VAL A 221 -16.92 -16.14 8.84
CA VAL A 221 -16.42 -16.78 7.61
C VAL A 221 -15.72 -18.09 7.96
N LYS A 222 -16.02 -19.15 7.18
CA LYS A 222 -15.38 -20.47 7.31
C LYS A 222 -14.66 -20.80 6.01
N THR A 223 -13.40 -20.44 5.94
CA THR A 223 -12.53 -20.74 4.80
C THR A 223 -11.21 -21.29 5.35
N GLN A 224 -10.60 -22.21 4.65
CA GLN A 224 -9.31 -22.79 5.01
C GLN A 224 -8.23 -22.35 4.02
N LEU A 225 -7.04 -22.16 4.54
CA LEU A 225 -5.81 -21.90 3.79
C LEU A 225 -4.83 -23.05 4.07
N GLU A 226 -4.34 -23.66 3.00
CA GLU A 226 -3.26 -24.64 3.06
C GLU A 226 -1.97 -23.97 2.57
N LEU A 227 -0.92 -24.02 3.38
CA LEU A 227 0.41 -23.54 3.04
C LEU A 227 1.37 -24.74 3.00
N GLU A 228 2.14 -24.84 1.93
CA GLU A 228 3.19 -25.85 1.80
C GLU A 228 4.30 -25.61 2.84
N GLU A 229 5.01 -26.68 3.24
CA GLU A 229 6.15 -26.64 4.16
C GLU A 229 7.41 -26.07 3.50
#